data_67a450f2c218fc3e70d36bf1123fdb65
#
_entry.id   67a450f2c218fc3e70d36bf1123fdb65
#
_cell.length_a   1.000
_cell.length_b   1.000
_cell.length_c   1.000
_cell.angle_alpha   90.00
_cell.angle_beta   90.00
_cell.angle_gamma   90.00
#
_symmetry.space_group_name_H-M   'P 1'
#
loop_
_entity.id
_entity.type
_entity.pdbx_description
1 polymer ?
#
loop_
_entity_poly.entity_id
_entity_poly.type
_entity_poly.pdbx_seq_one_letter_code
_entity_poly.pdbx_strand_id
1 'polypeptide(L)'
;MDEVAAAIADPVRREILLMLRNGRLPAGRIAGRFAVSRPAVSRHLRVLRESGLVHDELVGRQRFYVLDAERLTELAEWIAQFTRPSGWEHRLDALETEVYRTRRERGTAALKKDLGRKDTA
;
A
#
# COMPACT_ATOMS: atom_id res chain seq x y z
N MET A 1 -2.70 13.18 -1.37
CA MET A 1 -3.60 12.11 -0.94
C MET A 1 -4.74 11.87 -1.92
N ASP A 2 -5.30 12.90 -2.47
CA ASP A 2 -6.46 12.76 -3.35
C ASP A 2 -6.16 11.98 -4.62
N GLU A 3 -5.00 12.23 -5.22
CA GLU A 3 -4.59 11.49 -6.41
C GLU A 3 -4.37 10.01 -6.08
N VAL A 4 -3.84 9.73 -4.89
CA VAL A 4 -3.63 8.37 -4.44
C VAL A 4 -4.97 7.67 -4.25
N ALA A 5 -5.91 8.34 -3.57
CA ALA A 5 -7.25 7.78 -3.36
C ALA A 5 -7.94 7.49 -4.68
N ALA A 6 -7.86 8.42 -5.62
CA ALA A 6 -8.46 8.24 -6.94
C ALA A 6 -7.82 7.06 -7.69
N ALA A 7 -6.50 6.94 -7.58
CA ALA A 7 -5.78 5.87 -8.26
C ALA A 7 -6.19 4.49 -7.74
N ILE A 8 -6.42 4.33 -6.44
CA ILE A 8 -6.80 3.04 -5.88
C ILE A 8 -8.29 2.76 -5.97
N ALA A 9 -9.07 3.66 -6.54
CA ALA A 9 -10.50 3.46 -6.69
C ALA A 9 -10.85 2.44 -7.79
N ASP A 10 -9.89 2.03 -8.57
CA ASP A 10 -10.09 1.10 -9.68
C ASP A 10 -9.56 -0.29 -9.33
N PRO A 11 -10.32 -1.36 -9.57
CA PRO A 11 -9.88 -2.71 -9.20
C PRO A 11 -8.65 -3.19 -9.97
N VAL A 12 -8.50 -2.80 -11.23
CA VAL A 12 -7.31 -3.19 -12.00
C VAL A 12 -6.07 -2.54 -11.41
N ARG A 13 -6.17 -1.27 -11.06
CA ARG A 13 -5.03 -0.57 -10.46
C ARG A 13 -4.67 -1.15 -9.10
N ARG A 14 -5.67 -1.53 -8.30
CA ARG A 14 -5.39 -2.21 -7.03
C ARG A 14 -4.65 -3.53 -7.23
N GLU A 15 -5.05 -4.27 -8.25
CA GLU A 15 -4.38 -5.54 -8.54
C GLU A 15 -2.95 -5.32 -8.98
N ILE A 16 -2.71 -4.30 -9.79
CA ILE A 16 -1.35 -3.95 -10.20
C ILE A 16 -0.46 -3.66 -8.98
N LEU A 17 -0.97 -2.89 -8.04
CA LEU A 17 -0.22 -2.58 -6.82
C LEU A 17 0.11 -3.85 -6.05
N LEU A 18 -0.83 -4.78 -5.95
CA LEU A 18 -0.58 -6.06 -5.30
C LEU A 18 0.50 -6.86 -6.02
N MET A 19 0.48 -6.84 -7.34
CA MET A 19 1.51 -7.52 -8.13
C MET A 19 2.91 -6.97 -7.85
N LEU A 20 2.99 -5.65 -7.68
CA LEU A 20 4.27 -4.97 -7.48
C LEU A 20 4.78 -5.04 -6.04
N ARG A 21 3.97 -5.56 -5.13
CA ARG A 21 4.32 -5.62 -3.71
C ARG A 21 5.60 -6.41 -3.45
N ASN A 22 5.86 -7.43 -4.26
CA ASN A 22 7.00 -8.31 -4.05
C ASN A 22 8.21 -7.97 -4.92
N GLY A 23 8.15 -6.87 -5.65
CA GLY A 23 9.27 -6.44 -6.46
C GLY A 23 8.81 -5.87 -7.80
N ARG A 24 9.74 -5.26 -8.49
CA ARG A 24 9.45 -4.63 -9.76
C ARG A 24 9.07 -5.66 -10.83
N LEU A 25 8.24 -5.23 -11.76
CA LEU A 25 7.81 -6.08 -12.87
C LEU A 25 7.86 -5.28 -14.18
N PRO A 26 8.20 -5.94 -15.28
CA PRO A 26 8.14 -5.28 -16.58
C PRO A 26 6.69 -5.08 -17.03
N ALA A 27 6.45 -4.07 -17.84
CA ALA A 27 5.11 -3.73 -18.31
C ALA A 27 4.38 -4.91 -18.95
N GLY A 28 5.10 -5.70 -19.76
CA GLY A 28 4.50 -6.86 -20.41
C GLY A 28 3.98 -7.90 -19.43
N ARG A 29 4.71 -8.08 -18.32
CA ARG A 29 4.30 -9.01 -17.28
C ARG A 29 3.01 -8.56 -16.61
N ILE A 30 2.93 -7.25 -16.35
CA ILE A 30 1.73 -6.66 -15.76
C ILE A 30 0.55 -6.81 -16.72
N ALA A 31 0.74 -6.44 -17.98
CA ALA A 31 -0.33 -6.50 -18.97
C ALA A 31 -0.84 -7.92 -19.18
N GLY A 32 0.04 -8.90 -19.11
CA GLY A 32 -0.32 -10.30 -19.31
C GLY A 32 -1.25 -10.86 -18.25
N ARG A 33 -1.35 -10.21 -17.11
CA ARG A 33 -2.22 -10.64 -16.00
C ARG A 33 -3.69 -10.36 -16.27
N PHE A 34 -3.99 -9.40 -17.15
CA PHE A 34 -5.35 -8.89 -17.29
C PHE A 34 -5.95 -9.24 -18.64
N ALA A 35 -7.27 -9.41 -18.65
CA ALA A 35 -8.04 -9.65 -19.87
C ALA A 35 -8.27 -8.36 -20.66
N VAL A 36 -7.99 -7.19 -20.06
CA VAL A 36 -8.18 -5.92 -20.74
C VAL A 36 -7.04 -5.66 -21.73
N SER A 37 -7.25 -4.72 -22.63
CA SER A 37 -6.28 -4.43 -23.67
C SER A 37 -5.02 -3.80 -23.10
N ARG A 38 -3.90 -3.94 -23.84
CA ARG A 38 -2.65 -3.30 -23.44
C ARG A 38 -2.76 -1.79 -23.33
N PRO A 39 -3.44 -1.08 -24.23
CA PRO A 39 -3.64 0.35 -24.03
C PRO A 39 -4.40 0.69 -22.75
N ALA A 40 -5.35 -0.15 -22.35
CA ALA A 40 -6.06 0.07 -21.08
C ALA A 40 -5.10 -0.10 -19.89
N VAL A 41 -4.27 -1.13 -19.90
CA VAL A 41 -3.27 -1.32 -18.85
C VAL A 41 -2.29 -0.16 -18.82
N SER A 42 -1.86 0.33 -19.99
CA SER A 42 -0.97 1.47 -20.05
C SER A 42 -1.57 2.72 -19.44
N ARG A 43 -2.88 2.93 -19.62
CA ARG A 43 -3.56 4.06 -19.00
C ARG A 43 -3.60 3.90 -17.48
N HIS A 44 -3.85 2.71 -17.00
CA HIS A 44 -3.84 2.45 -15.56
C HIS A 44 -2.45 2.68 -14.97
N LEU A 45 -1.41 2.24 -15.64
CA LEU A 45 -0.05 2.47 -15.20
C LEU A 45 0.30 3.96 -15.20
N ARG A 46 -0.21 4.70 -16.17
CA ARG A 46 0.00 6.15 -16.19
C ARG A 46 -0.65 6.81 -14.97
N VAL A 47 -1.88 6.44 -14.66
CA VAL A 47 -2.58 6.99 -13.49
C VAL A 47 -1.79 6.68 -12.21
N LEU A 48 -1.33 5.45 -12.05
CA LEU A 48 -0.54 5.06 -10.90
C LEU A 48 0.76 5.84 -10.82
N ARG A 49 1.39 6.09 -11.95
CA ARG A 49 2.63 6.85 -12.01
C ARG A 49 2.40 8.31 -11.65
N GLU A 50 1.33 8.91 -12.18
CA GLU A 50 1.00 10.30 -11.90
C GLU A 50 0.62 10.53 -10.46
N SER A 51 0.04 9.52 -9.81
CA SER A 51 -0.28 9.62 -8.39
C SER A 51 0.93 9.43 -7.48
N GLY A 52 2.05 8.99 -8.03
CA GLY A 52 3.25 8.71 -7.26
C GLY A 52 3.28 7.34 -6.60
N LEU A 53 2.25 6.52 -6.83
CA LEU A 53 2.21 5.18 -6.25
C LEU A 53 3.18 4.22 -6.90
N VAL A 54 3.53 4.47 -8.15
CA VAL A 54 4.57 3.71 -8.83
C VAL A 54 5.48 4.67 -9.57
N HIS A 55 6.70 4.23 -9.80
CA HIS A 55 7.58 4.89 -10.75
C HIS A 55 8.13 3.84 -11.71
N ASP A 56 8.67 4.28 -12.82
CA ASP A 56 9.20 3.34 -13.80
C ASP A 56 10.71 3.51 -13.92
N GLU A 57 11.36 2.42 -14.26
CA GLU A 57 12.80 2.36 -14.45
C GLU A 57 13.06 1.68 -15.80
N LEU A 58 13.94 2.25 -16.57
CA LEU A 58 14.36 1.64 -17.81
C LEU A 58 15.63 0.83 -17.56
N VAL A 59 15.56 -0.47 -17.78
CA VAL A 59 16.69 -1.36 -17.62
C VAL A 59 16.94 -2.02 -18.96
N GLY A 60 18.00 -1.60 -19.63
CA GLY A 60 18.21 -2.01 -21.00
C GLY A 60 17.10 -1.44 -21.88
N ARG A 61 16.36 -2.32 -22.52
CA ARG A 61 15.23 -1.93 -23.37
C ARG A 61 13.89 -2.18 -22.74
N GLN A 62 13.89 -2.64 -21.46
CA GLN A 62 12.67 -2.94 -20.75
C GLN A 62 12.37 -1.88 -19.73
N ARG A 63 11.08 -1.54 -19.67
CA ARG A 63 10.57 -0.63 -18.65
C ARG A 63 9.97 -1.47 -17.53
N PHE A 64 10.49 -1.25 -16.33
CA PHE A 64 9.99 -1.90 -15.12
C PHE A 64 9.21 -0.90 -14.29
N TYR A 65 8.22 -1.38 -13.58
CA TYR A 65 7.42 -0.57 -12.67
C TYR A 65 7.70 -1.00 -11.23
N VAL A 66 7.84 -0.01 -10.37
CA VAL A 66 8.23 -0.18 -8.97
C VAL A 66 7.20 0.50 -8.08
N LEU A 67 6.78 -0.18 -7.03
CA LEU A 67 5.81 0.36 -6.07
C LEU A 67 6.50 1.31 -5.10
N ASP A 68 5.91 2.48 -4.93
CA ASP A 68 6.33 3.46 -3.91
C ASP A 68 5.28 3.47 -2.81
N ALA A 69 5.36 2.48 -1.93
CA ALA A 69 4.32 2.21 -0.94
C ALA A 69 4.16 3.33 0.09
N GLU A 70 5.19 4.14 0.30
CA GLU A 70 5.13 5.23 1.27
C GLU A 70 4.06 6.26 0.91
N ARG A 71 3.67 6.32 -0.36
CA ARG A 71 2.60 7.22 -0.78
C ARG A 71 1.24 6.82 -0.20
N LEU A 72 1.12 5.58 0.25
CA LEU A 72 -0.12 5.11 0.86
C LEU A 72 -0.25 5.47 2.33
N THR A 73 0.83 5.94 2.94
CA THR A 73 0.86 6.17 4.39
C THR A 73 -0.15 7.22 4.83
N GLU A 74 -0.21 8.34 4.13
CA GLU A 74 -1.13 9.42 4.48
C GLU A 74 -2.58 8.96 4.39
N LEU A 75 -2.90 8.24 3.33
CA LEU A 75 -4.25 7.71 3.14
C LEU A 75 -4.59 6.69 4.22
N ALA A 76 -3.63 5.82 4.54
CA ALA A 76 -3.83 4.80 5.57
C ALA A 76 -4.08 5.45 6.93
N GLU A 77 -3.36 6.50 7.25
CA GLU A 77 -3.56 7.23 8.50
C GLU A 77 -4.92 7.90 8.55
N TRP A 78 -5.34 8.46 7.43
CA TRP A 78 -6.65 9.08 7.35
C TRP A 78 -7.75 8.03 7.55
N ILE A 79 -7.65 6.89 6.89
CA ILE A 79 -8.62 5.81 7.03
C ILE A 79 -8.66 5.28 8.46
N ALA A 80 -7.50 5.22 9.11
CA ALA A 80 -7.41 4.68 10.47
C ALA A 80 -8.25 5.48 11.47
N GLN A 81 -8.50 6.75 11.21
CA GLN A 81 -9.34 7.57 12.08
C GLN A 81 -10.77 7.02 12.18
N PHE A 82 -11.24 6.38 11.12
CA PHE A 82 -12.60 5.85 11.06
C PHE A 82 -12.70 4.41 11.53
N THR A 83 -11.59 3.69 11.55
CA THR A 83 -11.59 2.28 11.91
C THR A 83 -11.32 2.07 13.40
N ARG A 84 -10.94 3.12 14.12
CA ARG A 84 -10.77 3.05 15.56
C ARG A 84 -12.11 3.25 16.24
N PRO A 85 -12.45 2.39 17.21
CA PRO A 85 -13.69 2.55 17.96
C PRO A 85 -13.73 3.90 18.67
N SER A 86 -14.95 4.46 18.79
CA SER A 86 -15.15 5.66 19.56
C SER A 86 -14.66 5.42 20.99
N GLY A 87 -13.94 6.39 21.53
CA GLY A 87 -13.38 6.26 22.86
C GLY A 87 -12.10 5.46 22.94
N TRP A 88 -11.57 5.04 21.80
CA TRP A 88 -10.32 4.30 21.77
C TRP A 88 -9.19 5.07 22.43
N GLU A 89 -9.08 6.36 22.11
CA GLU A 89 -8.04 7.20 22.68
C GLU A 89 -8.20 7.36 24.18
N HIS A 90 -9.43 7.53 24.64
CA HIS A 90 -9.70 7.60 26.06
C HIS A 90 -9.32 6.32 26.78
N ARG A 91 -9.58 5.20 26.15
CA ARG A 91 -9.19 3.91 26.74
C ARG A 91 -7.69 3.76 26.78
N LEU A 92 -7.00 4.23 25.77
CA LEU A 92 -5.56 4.24 25.78
C LEU A 92 -5.02 5.13 26.88
N ASP A 93 -5.57 6.33 27.00
CA ASP A 93 -5.18 7.25 28.05
C ASP A 93 -5.40 6.65 29.44
N ALA A 94 -6.54 6.00 29.62
CA ALA A 94 -6.87 5.38 30.89
C ALA A 94 -5.94 4.22 31.22
N LEU A 95 -5.47 3.51 30.23
CA LEU A 95 -4.64 2.33 30.43
C LEU A 95 -3.14 2.61 30.36
N GLU A 96 -2.77 3.77 29.85
CA GLU A 96 -1.37 4.09 29.60
C GLU A 96 -0.51 3.95 30.84
N THR A 97 -0.99 4.44 31.96
CA THR A 97 -0.21 4.42 33.18
C THR A 97 -0.04 3.03 33.76
N GLU A 98 -0.96 2.14 33.48
CA GLU A 98 -0.94 0.80 34.07
C GLU A 98 -0.37 -0.23 33.12
N VAL A 99 -0.96 -0.33 31.95
CA VAL A 99 -0.66 -1.43 31.04
C VAL A 99 -0.04 -0.96 29.76
N TYR A 100 0.00 0.32 29.54
CA TYR A 100 0.48 0.85 28.27
C TYR A 100 1.87 0.34 27.93
N ARG A 101 2.78 0.37 28.90
CA ARG A 101 4.15 -0.07 28.65
C ARG A 101 4.20 -1.53 28.23
N THR A 102 3.62 -2.39 29.04
CA THR A 102 3.58 -3.82 28.74
C THR A 102 2.91 -4.07 27.41
N ARG A 103 1.79 -3.41 27.21
CA ARG A 103 1.03 -3.51 25.99
C ARG A 103 1.82 -3.05 24.79
N ARG A 104 2.51 -1.95 24.95
CA ARG A 104 3.34 -1.41 23.92
C ARG A 104 4.46 -2.36 23.54
N GLU A 105 5.12 -2.93 24.52
CA GLU A 105 6.19 -3.87 24.26
C GLU A 105 5.69 -5.10 23.52
N ARG A 106 4.59 -5.66 23.98
CA ARG A 106 3.97 -6.80 23.32
C ARG A 106 3.45 -6.44 21.95
N GLY A 107 2.83 -5.28 21.85
CA GLY A 107 2.31 -4.80 20.59
C GLY A 107 3.41 -4.58 19.57
N THR A 108 4.51 -4.03 20.00
CA THR A 108 5.66 -3.82 19.12
C THR A 108 6.24 -5.14 18.66
N ALA A 109 6.39 -6.09 19.57
CA ALA A 109 6.90 -7.41 19.22
C ALA A 109 5.96 -8.14 18.27
N ALA A 110 4.67 -8.11 18.57
CA ALA A 110 3.66 -8.73 17.72
C ALA A 110 3.61 -8.06 16.35
N LEU A 111 3.68 -6.74 16.33
CA LEU A 111 3.64 -5.99 15.11
C LEU A 111 4.85 -6.29 14.24
N LYS A 112 6.01 -6.36 14.83
CA LYS A 112 7.22 -6.73 14.10
C LYS A 112 7.10 -8.12 13.50
N LYS A 113 6.59 -9.03 14.28
CA LYS A 113 6.38 -10.40 13.83
C LYS A 113 5.38 -10.43 12.68
N ASP A 114 4.29 -9.69 12.81
CA ASP A 114 3.27 -9.62 11.77
C ASP A 114 3.80 -8.97 10.51
N LEU A 115 4.57 -7.90 10.65
CA LEU A 115 5.16 -7.26 9.49
C LEU A 115 6.14 -8.18 8.80
N GLY A 116 6.92 -8.92 9.56
CA GLY A 116 7.81 -9.91 9.00
C GLY A 116 7.09 -10.97 8.20
N ARG A 117 5.93 -11.40 8.68
CA ARG A 117 5.10 -12.37 7.95
C ARG A 117 4.33 -11.71 6.83
N LYS A 118 3.91 -10.49 7.05
CA LYS A 118 3.07 -9.77 6.09
C LYS A 118 3.85 -9.11 4.98
N ASP A 119 5.11 -8.95 5.15
CA ASP A 119 5.95 -8.66 4.01
C ASP A 119 5.81 -9.80 3.04
N THR A 120 5.36 -10.90 3.55
CA THR A 120 4.96 -12.03 2.75
C THR A 120 3.46 -12.05 2.53
N ALA A 121 2.76 -11.19 3.16
CA ALA A 121 1.31 -11.17 3.00
C ALA A 121 0.87 -9.87 2.38
#